data_b989303512f22bb86ee477afd8382043
#
_entry.id   b989303512f22bb86ee477afd8382043
#
_cell.length_a   1.000
_cell.length_b   1.000
_cell.length_c   1.000
_cell.angle_alpha   90.00
_cell.angle_beta   90.00
_cell.angle_gamma   90.00
#
_symmetry.space_group_name_H-M   'P 1'
#
loop_
_entity.id
_entity.type
_entity.pdbx_description
1 polymer ?
#
loop_
_entity_poly.entity_id
_entity_poly.type
_entity_poly.pdbx_seq_one_letter_code
_entity_poly.pdbx_strand_id
1 'polypeptide(L)'
;PLVLSIILMGIYLAQIRVYPEKEFSVLREGRFTPIIFEITYKRQIFHVGLDLVLVAFAYYLSYRVRFGFSAEFAYFFTVFLKSLPAIIVCKFVAFFALGVYRGMWRYIGLSDVFVYLKASFLGTLLALAFVTYFYRFTDFSKGVFLIDWFLTTTFLIGSRVSFRSFGEFMKH
;
A
#
# COMPACT_ATOMS: atom_id res chain seq x y z
N PRO A 1 8.47 -10.90 -12.12
CA PRO A 1 9.49 -10.97 -11.07
C PRO A 1 9.31 -9.88 -10.01
N LEU A 2 9.00 -8.62 -10.37
CA LEU A 2 8.84 -7.50 -9.44
C LEU A 2 7.73 -7.70 -8.41
N VAL A 3 6.55 -8.17 -8.83
CA VAL A 3 5.42 -8.46 -7.92
C VAL A 3 5.80 -9.53 -6.93
N LEU A 4 6.49 -10.57 -7.37
CA LEU A 4 6.99 -11.64 -6.52
C LEU A 4 8.01 -11.11 -5.51
N SER A 5 8.93 -10.21 -5.94
CA SER A 5 9.91 -9.59 -5.05
C SER A 5 9.26 -8.73 -3.96
N ILE A 6 8.21 -7.98 -4.30
CA ILE A 6 7.46 -7.16 -3.33
C ILE A 6 6.73 -8.05 -2.33
N ILE A 7 6.12 -9.13 -2.80
CA ILE A 7 5.46 -10.11 -1.92
C ILE A 7 6.50 -10.79 -1.01
N LEU A 8 7.62 -11.26 -1.55
CA LEU A 8 8.70 -11.86 -0.77
C LEU A 8 9.32 -10.88 0.23
N MET A 9 9.52 -9.62 -0.17
CA MET A 9 9.99 -8.56 0.73
C MET A 9 8.96 -8.25 1.81
N GLY A 10 7.66 -8.25 1.49
CA GLY A 10 6.58 -8.13 2.47
C GLY A 10 6.58 -9.32 3.47
N ILE A 11 6.80 -10.51 2.98
CA ILE A 11 6.93 -11.74 3.77
C ILE A 11 8.17 -11.66 4.69
N TYR A 12 9.33 -11.27 4.13
CA TYR A 12 10.58 -11.14 4.88
C TYR A 12 10.48 -10.08 5.99
N LEU A 13 9.91 -8.91 5.69
CA LEU A 13 9.72 -7.85 6.68
C LEU A 13 8.67 -8.20 7.74
N ALA A 14 7.68 -9.03 7.40
CA ALA A 14 6.73 -9.57 8.36
C ALA A 14 7.38 -10.57 9.33
N GLN A 15 8.47 -11.24 8.94
CA GLN A 15 9.25 -12.13 9.80
C GLN A 15 10.19 -11.37 10.76
N ILE A 16 10.55 -10.13 10.47
CA ILE A 16 11.34 -9.30 11.39
C ILE A 16 10.46 -8.98 12.60
N ARG A 17 10.77 -9.57 13.73
CA ARG A 17 10.04 -9.40 14.99
C ARG A 17 10.03 -7.94 15.42
N VAL A 18 8.90 -7.28 15.24
CA VAL A 18 8.68 -5.88 15.68
C VAL A 18 7.78 -5.87 16.93
N TYR A 19 7.63 -6.99 17.63
CA TYR A 19 6.75 -7.07 18.79
C TYR A 19 7.54 -6.92 20.09
N PRO A 20 7.08 -6.11 21.05
CA PRO A 20 7.64 -6.06 22.38
C PRO A 20 7.41 -7.43 23.07
N GLU A 21 8.48 -8.02 23.58
CA GLU A 21 8.50 -9.37 24.16
C GLU A 21 7.51 -9.61 25.32
N LYS A 22 6.98 -8.54 25.91
CA LYS A 22 6.15 -8.60 27.13
C LYS A 22 4.73 -9.15 26.93
N GLU A 23 4.15 -9.06 25.71
CA GLU A 23 2.79 -9.60 25.48
C GLU A 23 2.81 -11.09 25.06
N PHE A 24 3.96 -11.63 24.69
CA PHE A 24 4.09 -13.01 24.21
C PHE A 24 4.40 -14.04 25.31
N SER A 25 4.84 -13.60 26.47
CA SER A 25 5.15 -14.55 27.58
C SER A 25 3.90 -15.27 28.12
N VAL A 26 2.73 -14.62 28.05
CA VAL A 26 1.46 -15.20 28.53
C VAL A 26 0.85 -16.18 27.51
N LEU A 27 1.17 -16.02 26.21
CA LEU A 27 0.59 -16.86 25.15
C LEU A 27 1.45 -18.07 24.77
N ARG A 28 2.67 -18.17 25.31
CA ARG A 28 3.64 -19.21 24.93
C ARG A 28 3.30 -20.62 25.43
N GLU A 29 2.38 -20.75 26.36
CA GLU A 29 1.98 -22.05 26.94
C GLU A 29 0.68 -22.63 26.35
N GLY A 30 0.03 -21.95 25.42
CA GLY A 30 -1.24 -22.38 24.84
C GLY A 30 -1.07 -23.23 23.56
N ARG A 31 -1.81 -24.34 23.50
CA ARG A 31 -1.92 -25.27 22.33
C ARG A 31 -2.45 -24.60 21.04
N PHE A 32 -2.88 -23.33 21.11
CA PHE A 32 -3.48 -22.54 20.02
C PHE A 32 -2.53 -21.53 19.35
N THR A 33 -1.29 -21.40 19.86
CA THR A 33 -0.30 -20.44 19.34
C THR A 33 0.01 -20.57 17.84
N PRO A 34 0.20 -21.78 17.26
CA PRO A 34 0.51 -21.89 15.84
C PRO A 34 -0.65 -21.40 14.94
N ILE A 35 -1.89 -21.66 15.35
CA ILE A 35 -3.09 -21.28 14.58
C ILE A 35 -3.27 -19.75 14.56
N ILE A 36 -3.09 -19.09 15.68
CA ILE A 36 -3.20 -17.63 15.79
C ILE A 36 -2.09 -16.96 14.97
N PHE A 37 -0.87 -17.51 15.00
CA PHE A 37 0.26 -16.99 14.23
C PHE A 37 0.03 -17.13 12.71
N GLU A 38 -0.52 -18.26 12.28
CA GLU A 38 -0.84 -18.52 10.88
C GLU A 38 -1.96 -17.62 10.35
N ILE A 39 -3.01 -17.40 11.12
CA ILE A 39 -4.11 -16.49 10.76
C ILE A 39 -3.63 -15.06 10.66
N THR A 40 -2.77 -14.62 11.57
CA THR A 40 -2.16 -13.30 11.60
C THR A 40 -1.31 -13.04 10.37
N TYR A 41 -0.47 -13.97 10.02
CA TYR A 41 0.43 -13.89 8.88
C TYR A 41 -0.34 -13.85 7.55
N LYS A 42 -1.33 -14.72 7.37
CA LYS A 42 -2.21 -14.73 6.19
C LYS A 42 -2.94 -13.39 6.02
N ARG A 43 -3.41 -12.82 7.12
CA ARG A 43 -4.12 -11.53 7.11
C ARG A 43 -3.20 -10.37 6.68
N GLN A 44 -1.96 -10.36 7.13
CA GLN A 44 -0.99 -9.32 6.76
C GLN A 44 -0.61 -9.39 5.28
N ILE A 45 -0.37 -10.59 4.74
CA ILE A 45 -0.12 -10.81 3.31
C ILE A 45 -1.32 -10.35 2.48
N PHE A 46 -2.54 -10.65 2.93
CA PHE A 46 -3.74 -10.22 2.25
C PHE A 46 -3.84 -8.69 2.15
N HIS A 47 -3.54 -7.97 3.23
CA HIS A 47 -3.55 -6.50 3.20
C HIS A 47 -2.47 -5.91 2.28
N VAL A 48 -1.25 -6.47 2.29
CA VAL A 48 -0.20 -6.04 1.36
C VAL A 48 -0.61 -6.28 -0.09
N GLY A 49 -1.20 -7.44 -0.39
CA GLY A 49 -1.72 -7.76 -1.72
C GLY A 49 -2.87 -6.83 -2.15
N LEU A 50 -3.78 -6.53 -1.23
CA LEU A 50 -4.87 -5.59 -1.48
C LEU A 50 -4.33 -4.18 -1.76
N ASP A 51 -3.40 -3.69 -0.94
CA ASP A 51 -2.80 -2.38 -1.12
C ASP A 51 -2.07 -2.28 -2.48
N LEU A 52 -1.44 -3.38 -2.92
CA LEU A 52 -0.81 -3.43 -4.25
C LEU A 52 -1.86 -3.22 -5.36
N VAL A 53 -2.99 -3.92 -5.28
CA VAL A 53 -4.08 -3.75 -6.24
C VAL A 53 -4.65 -2.33 -6.20
N LEU A 54 -4.87 -1.79 -4.99
CA LEU A 54 -5.41 -0.44 -4.81
C LEU A 54 -4.46 0.64 -5.33
N VAL A 55 -3.14 0.52 -5.10
CA VAL A 55 -2.13 1.43 -5.64
C VAL A 55 -2.08 1.38 -7.15
N ALA A 56 -2.09 0.18 -7.75
CA ALA A 56 -2.11 0.02 -9.21
C ALA A 56 -3.39 0.61 -9.81
N PHE A 57 -4.53 0.37 -9.16
CA PHE A 57 -5.82 0.90 -9.59
C PHE A 57 -5.91 2.43 -9.45
N ALA A 58 -5.41 2.99 -8.33
CA ALA A 58 -5.35 4.44 -8.14
C ALA A 58 -4.50 5.11 -9.22
N TYR A 59 -3.36 4.53 -9.55
CA TYR A 59 -2.49 5.04 -10.60
C TYR A 59 -3.13 4.93 -11.98
N TYR A 60 -3.80 3.82 -12.29
CA TYR A 60 -4.59 3.69 -13.52
C TYR A 60 -5.71 4.73 -13.60
N LEU A 61 -6.47 4.87 -12.52
CA LEU A 61 -7.59 5.81 -12.47
C LEU A 61 -7.13 7.27 -12.59
N SER A 62 -5.94 7.61 -12.08
CA SER A 62 -5.38 8.95 -12.21
C SER A 62 -5.10 9.33 -13.66
N TYR A 63 -4.65 8.39 -14.50
CA TYR A 63 -4.54 8.59 -15.94
C TYR A 63 -5.90 8.75 -16.60
N ARG A 64 -6.88 7.94 -16.21
CA ARG A 64 -8.26 8.02 -16.74
C ARG A 64 -8.90 9.35 -16.41
N VAL A 65 -8.77 9.81 -15.17
CA VAL A 65 -9.32 11.11 -14.74
C VAL A 65 -8.63 12.27 -15.48
N ARG A 66 -7.31 12.18 -15.68
CA ARG A 66 -6.56 13.27 -16.33
C ARG A 66 -6.79 13.36 -17.84
N PHE A 67 -6.82 12.23 -18.53
CA PHE A 67 -6.87 12.18 -20.00
C PHE A 67 -8.24 11.74 -20.55
N GLY A 68 -9.18 11.34 -19.69
CA GLY A 68 -10.54 10.99 -20.10
C GLY A 68 -10.57 9.79 -21.06
N PHE A 69 -11.49 9.90 -22.03
CA PHE A 69 -11.68 8.91 -23.10
C PHE A 69 -11.10 9.41 -24.45
N SER A 70 -10.15 10.34 -24.43
CA SER A 70 -9.53 10.87 -25.64
C SER A 70 -8.67 9.82 -26.35
N ALA A 71 -8.41 10.02 -27.64
CA ALA A 71 -7.52 9.17 -28.44
C ALA A 71 -6.08 9.14 -27.88
N GLU A 72 -5.68 10.19 -27.18
CA GLU A 72 -4.38 10.30 -26.50
C GLU A 72 -4.21 9.27 -25.37
N PHE A 73 -5.31 8.73 -24.84
CA PHE A 73 -5.25 7.73 -23.76
C PHE A 73 -4.44 6.48 -24.18
N ALA A 74 -4.52 6.04 -25.41
CA ALA A 74 -3.76 4.87 -25.90
C ALA A 74 -2.24 5.07 -25.78
N TYR A 75 -1.75 6.28 -26.06
CA TYR A 75 -0.36 6.63 -25.89
C TYR A 75 0.03 6.65 -24.41
N PHE A 76 -0.74 7.35 -23.59
CA PHE A 76 -0.48 7.45 -22.14
C PHE A 76 -0.64 6.11 -21.42
N PHE A 77 -1.43 5.18 -21.94
CA PHE A 77 -1.54 3.83 -21.41
C PHE A 77 -0.22 3.04 -21.53
N THR A 78 0.52 3.26 -22.61
CA THR A 78 1.87 2.67 -22.76
C THR A 78 2.85 3.26 -21.76
N VAL A 79 2.79 4.57 -21.51
CA VAL A 79 3.60 5.26 -20.46
C VAL A 79 3.24 4.73 -19.07
N PHE A 80 1.93 4.58 -18.78
CA PHE A 80 1.42 3.98 -17.56
C PHE A 80 2.01 2.58 -17.34
N LEU A 81 1.92 1.67 -18.31
CA LEU A 81 2.43 0.30 -18.18
C LEU A 81 3.95 0.25 -17.93
N LYS A 82 4.71 1.11 -18.58
CA LYS A 82 6.16 1.19 -18.38
C LYS A 82 6.54 1.72 -17.00
N SER A 83 5.80 2.68 -16.48
CA SER A 83 6.10 3.32 -15.20
C SER A 83 5.47 2.60 -13.99
N LEU A 84 4.41 1.82 -14.19
CA LEU A 84 3.67 1.13 -13.13
C LEU A 84 4.56 0.37 -12.13
N PRO A 85 5.51 -0.50 -12.57
CA PRO A 85 6.34 -1.25 -11.63
C PRO A 85 7.22 -0.34 -10.78
N ALA A 86 7.77 0.72 -11.36
CA ALA A 86 8.59 1.68 -10.62
C ALA A 86 7.76 2.45 -9.57
N ILE A 87 6.56 2.90 -9.93
CA ILE A 87 5.64 3.60 -9.02
C ILE A 87 5.24 2.69 -7.85
N ILE A 88 4.90 1.44 -8.13
CA ILE A 88 4.57 0.45 -7.09
C ILE A 88 5.74 0.27 -6.13
N VAL A 89 6.95 0.07 -6.63
CA VAL A 89 8.15 -0.11 -5.79
C VAL A 89 8.37 1.11 -4.90
N CYS A 90 8.36 2.33 -5.47
CA CYS A 90 8.56 3.56 -4.70
C CYS A 90 7.52 3.73 -3.58
N LYS A 91 6.24 3.46 -3.87
CA LYS A 91 5.19 3.56 -2.86
C LYS A 91 5.34 2.52 -1.76
N PHE A 92 5.63 1.27 -2.11
CA PHE A 92 5.82 0.22 -1.12
C PHE A 92 7.05 0.46 -0.25
N VAL A 93 8.16 0.96 -0.80
CA VAL A 93 9.32 1.38 -0.01
C VAL A 93 8.91 2.42 1.03
N ALA A 94 8.13 3.43 0.64
CA ALA A 94 7.63 4.44 1.59
C ALA A 94 6.69 3.83 2.65
N PHE A 95 5.80 2.91 2.26
CA PHE A 95 4.86 2.26 3.18
C PHE A 95 5.59 1.41 4.23
N PHE A 96 6.61 0.67 3.81
CA PHE A 96 7.43 -0.11 4.74
C PHE A 96 8.30 0.78 5.63
N ALA A 97 8.92 1.82 5.07
CA ALA A 97 9.77 2.76 5.82
C ALA A 97 8.98 3.49 6.93
N LEU A 98 7.75 3.91 6.65
CA LEU A 98 6.90 4.60 7.61
C LEU A 98 6.03 3.66 8.47
N GLY A 99 6.22 2.35 8.31
CA GLY A 99 5.58 1.37 9.18
C GLY A 99 4.06 1.28 9.00
N VAL A 100 3.53 1.52 7.80
CA VAL A 100 2.10 1.40 7.48
C VAL A 100 1.52 0.05 7.91
N TYR A 101 2.34 -0.99 7.93
CA TYR A 101 1.95 -2.35 8.30
C TYR A 101 2.22 -2.72 9.76
N ARG A 102 2.80 -1.81 10.57
CA ARG A 102 3.17 -2.08 11.97
C ARG A 102 2.00 -2.00 12.96
N GLY A 103 0.97 -1.24 12.65
CA GLY A 103 -0.13 -0.92 13.60
C GLY A 103 -1.45 -1.67 13.37
N MET A 104 -1.50 -2.67 12.52
CA MET A 104 -2.75 -3.27 12.01
C MET A 104 -3.60 -4.05 13.04
N TRP A 105 -3.17 -4.14 14.30
CA TRP A 105 -3.76 -5.03 15.31
C TRP A 105 -4.71 -4.33 16.28
N ARG A 106 -4.65 -3.03 16.37
CA ARG A 106 -5.47 -2.22 17.28
C ARG A 106 -6.29 -1.21 16.49
N TYR A 107 -7.28 -0.66 17.09
CA TYR A 107 -8.22 0.32 16.53
C TYR A 107 -7.53 1.36 15.65
N ILE A 108 -8.02 1.55 14.41
CA ILE A 108 -7.57 2.62 13.54
C ILE A 108 -7.93 3.96 14.20
N GLY A 109 -6.92 4.63 14.70
CA GLY A 109 -7.03 5.97 15.28
C GLY A 109 -6.76 7.06 14.25
N LEU A 110 -6.99 8.31 14.62
CA LEU A 110 -6.61 9.46 13.81
C LEU A 110 -5.10 9.49 13.50
N SER A 111 -4.27 8.97 14.43
CA SER A 111 -2.83 8.81 14.24
C SER A 111 -2.48 7.94 13.04
N ASP A 112 -3.24 6.87 12.81
CA ASP A 112 -2.98 5.95 11.70
C ASP A 112 -3.32 6.59 10.35
N VAL A 113 -4.38 7.41 10.29
CA VAL A 113 -4.72 8.20 9.11
C VAL A 113 -3.57 9.12 8.71
N PHE A 114 -2.92 9.77 9.68
CA PHE A 114 -1.74 10.61 9.42
C PHE A 114 -0.54 9.79 8.91
N VAL A 115 -0.36 8.55 9.40
CA VAL A 115 0.69 7.66 8.89
C VAL A 115 0.43 7.31 7.43
N TYR A 116 -0.81 6.95 7.05
CA TYR A 116 -1.18 6.66 5.66
C TYR A 116 -1.00 7.87 4.74
N LEU A 117 -1.39 9.04 5.20
CA LEU A 117 -1.25 10.28 4.46
C LEU A 117 0.22 10.63 4.20
N LYS A 118 1.07 10.55 5.23
CA LYS A 118 2.51 10.75 5.11
C LYS A 118 3.17 9.71 4.22
N ALA A 119 2.79 8.44 4.36
CA ALA A 119 3.35 7.34 3.58
C ALA A 119 3.00 7.45 2.10
N SER A 120 1.76 7.76 1.79
CA SER A 120 1.30 7.99 0.42
C SER A 120 1.98 9.21 -0.20
N PHE A 121 2.11 10.31 0.57
CA PHE A 121 2.81 11.52 0.13
C PHE A 121 4.28 11.24 -0.18
N LEU A 122 5.01 10.61 0.75
CA LEU A 122 6.41 10.24 0.55
C LEU A 122 6.58 9.28 -0.63
N GLY A 123 5.70 8.30 -0.77
CA GLY A 123 5.70 7.36 -1.89
C GLY A 123 5.52 8.06 -3.24
N THR A 124 4.64 9.05 -3.30
CA THR A 124 4.43 9.85 -4.53
C THR A 124 5.62 10.76 -4.81
N LEU A 125 6.25 11.35 -3.77
CA LEU A 125 7.48 12.13 -3.94
C LEU A 125 8.65 11.27 -4.47
N LEU A 126 8.83 10.06 -3.92
CA LEU A 126 9.84 9.12 -4.41
C LEU A 126 9.57 8.71 -5.85
N ALA A 127 8.32 8.43 -6.19
CA ALA A 127 7.90 8.12 -7.55
C ALA A 127 8.17 9.28 -8.51
N LEU A 128 7.86 10.51 -8.10
CA LEU A 128 8.13 11.72 -8.87
C LEU A 128 9.63 11.91 -9.10
N ALA A 129 10.45 11.77 -8.03
CA ALA A 129 11.90 11.86 -8.11
C ALA A 129 12.48 10.78 -9.04
N PHE A 130 11.99 9.55 -8.95
CA PHE A 130 12.41 8.45 -9.80
C PHE A 130 12.09 8.72 -11.28
N VAL A 131 10.87 9.15 -11.59
CA VAL A 131 10.44 9.48 -12.95
C VAL A 131 11.23 10.66 -13.49
N THR A 132 11.52 11.67 -12.68
CA THR A 132 12.32 12.83 -13.09
C THR A 132 13.75 12.42 -13.41
N TYR A 133 14.35 11.56 -12.61
CA TYR A 133 15.73 11.13 -12.79
C TYR A 133 15.90 10.19 -13.98
N PHE A 134 15.05 9.15 -14.12
CA PHE A 134 15.22 8.12 -15.15
C PHE A 134 14.55 8.46 -16.48
N TYR A 135 13.39 9.13 -16.45
CA TYR A 135 12.60 9.44 -17.64
C TYR A 135 12.66 10.92 -18.03
N ARG A 136 13.46 11.74 -17.32
CA ARG A 136 13.57 13.20 -17.52
C ARG A 136 12.20 13.91 -17.56
N PHE A 137 11.21 13.31 -16.98
CA PHE A 137 9.82 13.79 -16.97
C PHE A 137 9.20 13.97 -18.38
N THR A 138 9.79 13.39 -19.42
CA THR A 138 9.20 13.38 -20.77
C THR A 138 7.94 12.53 -20.75
N ASP A 139 6.87 13.03 -21.36
CA ASP A 139 5.57 12.34 -21.49
C ASP A 139 4.79 12.11 -20.18
N PHE A 140 5.24 12.64 -19.04
CA PHE A 140 4.53 12.54 -17.77
C PHE A 140 3.78 13.84 -17.44
N SER A 141 2.57 13.70 -16.90
CA SER A 141 1.77 14.83 -16.42
C SER A 141 1.88 14.98 -14.90
N LYS A 142 2.28 16.17 -14.43
CA LYS A 142 2.32 16.49 -12.99
C LYS A 142 0.95 16.28 -12.31
N GLY A 143 -0.14 16.53 -13.03
CA GLY A 143 -1.49 16.34 -12.53
C GLY A 143 -1.83 14.87 -12.22
N VAL A 144 -1.25 13.91 -12.96
CA VAL A 144 -1.44 12.48 -12.69
C VAL A 144 -0.91 12.12 -11.30
N PHE A 145 0.27 12.60 -10.90
CA PHE A 145 0.86 12.31 -9.59
C PHE A 145 0.06 12.90 -8.44
N LEU A 146 -0.52 14.09 -8.63
CA LEU A 146 -1.37 14.72 -7.62
C LEU A 146 -2.69 13.95 -7.44
N ILE A 147 -3.34 13.57 -8.54
CA ILE A 147 -4.56 12.76 -8.51
C ILE A 147 -4.26 11.38 -7.93
N ASP A 148 -3.15 10.77 -8.32
CA ASP A 148 -2.71 9.47 -7.82
C ASP A 148 -2.44 9.48 -6.30
N TRP A 149 -1.80 10.52 -5.78
CA TRP A 149 -1.62 10.69 -4.33
C TRP A 149 -2.96 10.74 -3.61
N PHE A 150 -3.89 11.56 -4.09
CA PHE A 150 -5.22 11.70 -3.49
C PHE A 150 -6.00 10.39 -3.52
N LEU A 151 -6.04 9.72 -4.68
CA LEU A 151 -6.74 8.45 -4.85
C LEU A 151 -6.11 7.33 -4.01
N THR A 152 -4.79 7.23 -4.02
CA THR A 152 -4.08 6.22 -3.19
C THR A 152 -4.40 6.42 -1.71
N THR A 153 -4.34 7.66 -1.21
CA THR A 153 -4.66 7.97 0.19
C THR A 153 -6.11 7.60 0.52
N THR A 154 -7.04 7.99 -0.34
CA THR A 154 -8.48 7.70 -0.17
C THR A 154 -8.74 6.19 -0.16
N PHE A 155 -8.15 5.44 -1.08
CA PHE A 155 -8.33 3.99 -1.16
C PHE A 155 -7.71 3.25 0.02
N LEU A 156 -6.52 3.66 0.47
CA LEU A 156 -5.89 3.06 1.65
C LEU A 156 -6.73 3.29 2.91
N ILE A 157 -7.17 4.51 3.15
CA ILE A 157 -8.01 4.82 4.30
C ILE A 157 -9.36 4.11 4.17
N GLY A 158 -10.01 4.19 3.02
CA GLY A 158 -11.29 3.56 2.74
C GLY A 158 -11.27 2.04 2.94
N SER A 159 -10.24 1.35 2.45
CA SER A 159 -10.10 -0.10 2.65
C SER A 159 -10.00 -0.45 4.14
N ARG A 160 -9.23 0.30 4.92
CA ARG A 160 -9.06 0.05 6.35
C ARG A 160 -10.36 0.30 7.14
N VAL A 161 -11.07 1.39 6.83
CA VAL A 161 -12.36 1.71 7.45
C VAL A 161 -13.41 0.65 7.10
N SER A 162 -13.46 0.21 5.85
CA SER A 162 -14.39 -0.84 5.41
C SER A 162 -14.18 -2.15 6.17
N PHE A 163 -12.93 -2.60 6.32
CA PHE A 163 -12.63 -3.83 7.08
C PHE A 163 -13.00 -3.71 8.56
N ARG A 164 -12.85 -2.53 9.14
CA ARG A 164 -13.28 -2.27 10.52
C ARG A 164 -14.81 -2.39 10.64
N SER A 165 -15.55 -1.70 9.77
CA SER A 165 -17.01 -1.73 9.79
C SER A 165 -17.56 -3.14 9.60
N PHE A 166 -17.00 -3.93 8.70
CA PHE A 166 -17.36 -5.35 8.53
C PHE A 166 -17.05 -6.18 9.78
N GLY A 167 -15.92 -5.95 10.44
CA GLY A 167 -15.55 -6.68 11.65
C GLY A 167 -16.45 -6.35 12.85
N GLU A 168 -16.97 -5.14 12.92
CA GLU A 168 -17.95 -4.74 13.96
C GLU A 168 -19.34 -5.31 13.66
N PHE A 169 -19.74 -5.33 12.38
CA PHE A 169 -21.05 -5.88 11.96
C PHE A 169 -21.19 -7.40 12.19
N MET A 170 -20.10 -8.16 12.03
CA MET A 170 -20.12 -9.61 12.28
C MET A 170 -20.08 -10.01 13.76
N LYS A 171 -19.92 -9.06 14.68
CA LYS A 171 -19.94 -9.31 16.13
C LYS A 171 -21.32 -9.15 16.78
N HIS A 172 -22.27 -8.63 16.02
CA HIS A 172 -23.69 -8.55 16.36
C HIS A 172 -24.48 -9.67 15.68
#